data_27aab565f80df3b124a57dbad471b303
#
_entry.id   27aab565f80df3b124a57dbad471b303
#
_cell.length_a   1.000
_cell.length_b   1.000
_cell.length_c   1.000
_cell.angle_alpha   90.00
_cell.angle_beta   90.00
_cell.angle_gamma   90.00
#
_symmetry.space_group_name_H-M   'P 1'
#
loop_
_entity.id
_entity.type
_entity.pdbx_description
1 polymer ?
#
loop_
_entity_poly.entity_id
_entity_poly.type
_entity_poly.pdbx_seq_one_letter_code
_entity_poly.pdbx_strand_id
1 'polypeptide(L)'
;MSSDDVATASAWPAILTWRSHDDTRIESTRVQLSGNRIKAHGRIAAAATAAHPAFSASYDLVTDDNGATNRLSLTVSVAERDRQLSISRDEENMWLITDHE
;
A
#
# COMPACT_ATOMS: atom_id res chain seq x y z
N MET A 1 10.11 28.11 -7.84
CA MET A 1 10.33 27.42 -7.31
C MET A 1 11.19 26.92 -7.09
N SER A 2 11.29 26.85 -6.82
CA SER A 2 11.95 26.48 -6.33
C SER A 2 12.73 25.47 -6.36
N SER A 3 13.55 25.51 -6.47
CA SER A 3 14.57 24.77 -6.51
C SER A 3 14.91 24.09 -5.31
N ASP A 4 14.61 24.62 -4.44
CA ASP A 4 14.47 23.94 -3.27
C ASP A 4 13.60 22.78 -3.50
N ASP A 5 12.98 22.74 -4.60
CA ASP A 5 12.21 21.62 -4.99
C ASP A 5 13.00 20.36 -4.96
N VAL A 6 14.23 20.38 -5.28
CA VAL A 6 15.04 19.18 -5.28
C VAL A 6 15.19 18.64 -3.87
N ALA A 7 15.56 19.50 -2.94
CA ALA A 7 15.68 19.07 -1.58
C ALA A 7 14.32 18.69 -1.00
N THR A 8 13.31 19.41 -1.42
CA THR A 8 11.96 19.12 -0.96
C THR A 8 11.49 17.79 -1.48
N ALA A 9 11.82 17.47 -2.72
CA ALA A 9 11.44 16.19 -3.29
C ALA A 9 12.08 15.04 -2.56
N SER A 10 13.29 15.21 -2.04
CA SER A 10 13.92 14.14 -1.28
C SER A 10 13.33 14.00 0.12
N ALA A 11 12.58 14.97 0.58
CA ALA A 11 11.98 14.95 1.91
C ALA A 11 10.55 14.43 1.91
N TRP A 12 10.15 13.77 0.90
CA TRP A 12 8.82 13.28 0.74
C TRP A 12 8.26 12.58 1.95
N PRO A 13 6.97 12.70 2.24
CA PRO A 13 5.98 11.85 1.57
C PRO A 13 5.29 12.50 0.38
N ALA A 14 4.90 11.67 -0.55
CA ALA A 14 4.04 12.04 -1.66
C ALA A 14 2.75 11.24 -1.59
N ILE A 15 1.69 11.83 -2.07
CA ILE A 15 0.41 11.14 -2.18
C ILE A 15 0.09 10.99 -3.66
N LEU A 16 -0.15 9.74 -4.06
CA LEU A 16 -0.52 9.41 -5.42
C LEU A 16 -1.94 8.86 -5.40
N THR A 17 -2.78 9.31 -6.31
CA THR A 17 -4.16 8.85 -6.39
C THR A 17 -4.45 8.49 -7.85
N TRP A 18 -5.08 7.34 -8.04
CA TRP A 18 -5.51 6.93 -9.36
C TRP A 18 -6.80 6.13 -9.28
N ARG A 19 -7.45 6.00 -10.41
CA ARG A 19 -8.71 5.27 -10.51
C ARG A 19 -8.65 4.26 -11.64
N SER A 20 -9.50 3.24 -11.56
CA SER A 20 -9.57 2.24 -12.62
C SER A 20 -10.24 2.83 -13.87
N HIS A 21 -10.03 2.20 -15.00
CA HIS A 21 -10.58 2.65 -16.27
C HIS A 21 -12.11 2.69 -16.28
N ASP A 22 -12.75 1.80 -15.55
CA ASP A 22 -14.20 1.74 -15.51
C ASP A 22 -14.79 2.57 -14.36
N ASP A 23 -13.96 3.34 -13.67
CA ASP A 23 -14.38 4.21 -12.56
C ASP A 23 -15.01 3.47 -11.38
N THR A 24 -14.75 2.17 -11.25
CA THR A 24 -15.32 1.39 -10.14
C THR A 24 -14.38 1.34 -8.94
N ARG A 25 -13.16 1.82 -9.08
CA ARG A 25 -12.17 1.71 -8.01
C ARG A 25 -11.25 2.92 -7.99
N ILE A 26 -10.93 3.36 -6.80
CA ILE A 26 -10.00 4.45 -6.55
C ILE A 26 -8.96 3.97 -5.55
N GLU A 27 -7.72 4.35 -5.77
CA GLU A 27 -6.64 4.04 -4.83
C GLU A 27 -5.84 5.30 -4.54
N SER A 28 -5.50 5.49 -3.28
CA SER A 28 -4.64 6.60 -2.85
C SER A 28 -3.53 6.05 -1.98
N THR A 29 -2.31 6.40 -2.30
CA THR A 29 -1.13 5.87 -1.61
C THR A 29 -0.23 7.00 -1.17
N ARG A 30 0.20 6.95 0.08
CA ARG A 30 1.25 7.84 0.60
C ARG A 30 2.57 7.07 0.53
N VAL A 31 3.56 7.65 -0.11
CA VAL A 31 4.87 7.04 -0.28
C VAL A 31 5.90 7.88 0.45
N GLN A 32 6.70 7.25 1.28
CA GLN A 32 7.81 7.91 1.98
C GLN A 32 9.11 7.20 1.64
N LEU A 33 10.13 8.01 1.41
CA LEU A 33 11.48 7.50 1.16
C LEU A 33 12.34 7.83 2.37
N SER A 34 13.12 6.86 2.81
CA SER A 34 14.03 7.05 3.92
C SER A 34 15.33 6.30 3.57
N GLY A 35 16.30 7.03 3.04
CA GLY A 35 17.47 6.40 2.46
C GLY A 35 17.03 5.60 1.25
N ASN A 36 17.36 4.32 1.24
CA ASN A 36 16.95 3.42 0.17
C ASN A 36 15.68 2.65 0.51
N ARG A 37 15.08 2.93 1.66
CA ARG A 37 13.86 2.26 2.08
C ARG A 37 12.64 3.00 1.58
N ILE A 38 11.63 2.24 1.24
CA ILE A 38 10.33 2.77 0.83
C ILE A 38 9.28 2.29 1.82
N LYS A 39 8.48 3.23 2.32
CA LYS A 39 7.28 2.92 3.05
C LYS A 39 6.10 3.44 2.25
N ALA A 40 5.11 2.60 2.05
CA ALA A 40 3.90 3.02 1.36
C ALA A 40 2.69 2.61 2.18
N HIS A 41 1.74 3.51 2.30
CA HIS A 41 0.48 3.22 2.96
C HIS A 41 -0.62 3.62 1.98
N GLY A 42 -1.45 2.67 1.61
CA GLY A 42 -2.46 2.90 0.61
C GLY A 42 -3.84 2.47 1.05
N ARG A 43 -4.83 3.05 0.40
CA ARG A 43 -6.23 2.71 0.60
C ARG A 43 -6.90 2.57 -0.76
N ILE A 44 -7.74 1.56 -0.86
CA ILE A 44 -8.52 1.26 -2.05
C ILE A 44 -9.99 1.31 -1.66
N ALA A 45 -10.78 2.00 -2.45
CA ALA A 45 -12.24 1.95 -2.31
C ALA A 45 -12.80 1.45 -3.63
N ALA A 46 -13.62 0.43 -3.57
CA ALA A 46 -14.17 -0.21 -4.76
C ALA A 46 -15.69 -0.28 -4.66
N ALA A 47 -16.37 0.12 -5.74
CA ALA A 47 -17.80 0.01 -5.83
C ALA A 47 -18.22 -1.41 -6.13
N ALA A 48 -19.44 -1.77 -5.79
CA ALA A 48 -19.99 -3.07 -6.16
C ALA A 48 -20.08 -3.21 -7.68
N THR A 49 -19.77 -4.36 -8.17
CA THR A 49 -19.90 -4.69 -9.59
C THR A 49 -20.64 -6.02 -9.70
N ALA A 50 -20.89 -6.47 -10.93
CA ALA A 50 -21.48 -7.78 -11.13
C ALA A 50 -20.56 -8.91 -10.65
N ALA A 51 -19.27 -8.65 -10.55
CA ALA A 51 -18.27 -9.66 -10.18
C ALA A 51 -18.01 -9.73 -8.68
N HIS A 52 -18.24 -8.64 -7.95
CA HIS A 52 -17.94 -8.62 -6.51
C HIS A 52 -18.73 -7.51 -5.79
N PRO A 53 -18.94 -7.64 -4.48
CA PRO A 53 -19.56 -6.57 -3.70
C PRO A 53 -18.60 -5.40 -3.54
N ALA A 54 -19.11 -4.27 -3.06
CA ALA A 54 -18.26 -3.15 -2.70
C ALA A 54 -17.30 -3.55 -1.58
N PHE A 55 -16.09 -3.01 -1.63
CA PHE A 55 -15.11 -3.28 -0.58
C PHE A 55 -14.17 -2.10 -0.41
N SER A 56 -13.49 -2.08 0.71
CA SER A 56 -12.36 -1.19 0.92
C SER A 56 -11.17 -2.00 1.39
N ALA A 57 -9.99 -1.52 1.12
CA ALA A 57 -8.78 -2.19 1.56
C ALA A 57 -7.76 -1.14 1.97
N SER A 58 -6.90 -1.50 2.90
CA SER A 58 -5.75 -0.68 3.25
C SER A 58 -4.53 -1.57 3.29
N TYR A 59 -3.38 -1.00 2.99
CA TYR A 59 -2.15 -1.77 3.01
C TYR A 59 -0.99 -0.92 3.48
N ASP A 60 0.00 -1.61 4.05
CA ASP A 60 1.26 -1.01 4.42
C ASP A 60 2.37 -1.84 3.80
N LEU A 61 3.26 -1.20 3.09
CA LEU A 61 4.39 -1.84 2.44
C LEU A 61 5.67 -1.22 2.97
N VAL A 62 6.62 -2.05 3.33
CA VAL A 62 7.95 -1.63 3.77
C VAL A 62 8.98 -2.42 2.99
N THR A 63 9.95 -1.73 2.40
CA THR A 63 11.07 -2.38 1.74
C THR A 63 12.30 -2.34 2.62
N ASP A 64 13.30 -3.16 2.30
CA ASP A 64 14.60 -3.09 2.93
C ASP A 64 15.47 -2.04 2.21
N ASP A 65 16.73 -1.92 2.61
CA ASP A 65 17.64 -0.92 2.04
C ASP A 65 17.97 -1.17 0.57
N ASN A 66 17.68 -2.35 0.06
CA ASN A 66 17.90 -2.69 -1.33
C ASN A 66 16.66 -2.53 -2.19
N GLY A 67 15.57 -2.06 -1.59
CA GLY A 67 14.31 -1.88 -2.31
C GLY A 67 13.47 -3.14 -2.44
N ALA A 68 13.91 -4.25 -1.88
CA ALA A 68 13.12 -5.48 -1.90
C ALA A 68 12.05 -5.42 -0.81
N THR A 69 10.90 -6.00 -1.08
CA THR A 69 9.80 -6.00 -0.10
C THR A 69 10.22 -6.75 1.15
N ASN A 70 10.07 -6.11 2.29
CA ASN A 70 10.34 -6.68 3.58
C ASN A 70 9.06 -7.09 4.29
N ARG A 71 8.02 -6.27 4.19
CA ARG A 71 6.74 -6.56 4.81
C ARG A 71 5.62 -5.91 4.02
N LEU A 72 4.53 -6.64 3.90
CA LEU A 72 3.29 -6.14 3.34
C LEU A 72 2.15 -6.58 4.25
N SER A 73 1.35 -5.64 4.71
CA SER A 73 0.14 -5.91 5.49
C SER A 73 -1.04 -5.41 4.70
N LEU A 74 -2.07 -6.21 4.60
CA LEU A 74 -3.27 -5.89 3.84
C LEU A 74 -4.50 -6.18 4.69
N THR A 75 -5.41 -5.22 4.79
CA THR A 75 -6.70 -5.40 5.44
C THR A 75 -7.78 -5.14 4.40
N VAL A 76 -8.70 -6.06 4.25
CA VAL A 76 -9.82 -5.93 3.32
C VAL A 76 -11.12 -5.95 4.12
N SER A 77 -11.99 -5.00 3.87
CA SER A 77 -13.28 -4.87 4.55
C SER A 77 -14.39 -4.99 3.53
N VAL A 78 -15.28 -5.93 3.73
CA VAL A 78 -16.46 -6.15 2.89
C VAL A 78 -17.66 -6.19 3.81
N ALA A 79 -18.57 -5.24 3.67
CA ALA A 79 -19.74 -5.13 4.53
C ALA A 79 -19.29 -5.14 6.01
N GLU A 80 -19.65 -6.16 6.76
CA GLU A 80 -19.34 -6.25 8.19
C GLU A 80 -18.14 -7.14 8.51
N ARG A 81 -17.41 -7.57 7.48
CA ARG A 81 -16.29 -8.49 7.66
C ARG A 81 -14.98 -7.85 7.29
N ASP A 82 -13.99 -8.07 8.12
CA ASP A 82 -12.62 -7.67 7.84
C ASP A 82 -11.75 -8.91 7.74
N ARG A 83 -10.82 -8.87 6.81
CA ARG A 83 -9.83 -9.93 6.66
C ARG A 83 -8.46 -9.29 6.58
N GLN A 84 -7.52 -9.86 7.30
CA GLN A 84 -6.15 -9.35 7.36
C GLN A 84 -5.18 -10.37 6.82
N LEU A 85 -4.24 -9.88 6.03
CA LEU A 85 -3.16 -10.69 5.49
C LEU A 85 -1.85 -9.95 5.74
N SER A 86 -0.88 -10.65 6.27
CA SER A 86 0.46 -10.10 6.45
C SER A 86 1.48 -11.00 5.80
N ILE A 87 2.38 -10.42 5.06
CA ILE A 87 3.48 -11.13 4.43
C ILE A 87 4.76 -10.43 4.87
N SER A 88 5.70 -11.19 5.41
CA SER A 88 6.98 -10.63 5.79
C SER A 88 8.11 -11.58 5.40
N ARG A 89 9.31 -11.04 5.30
CA ARG A 89 10.48 -11.81 4.98
C ARG A 89 11.40 -11.77 6.20
N ASP A 90 11.87 -12.93 6.63
CA ASP A 90 12.74 -13.02 7.79
C ASP A 90 14.21 -12.84 7.38
N GLU A 91 15.12 -12.96 8.34
CA GLU A 91 16.54 -12.75 8.11
C GLU A 91 17.16 -13.78 7.16
N GLU A 92 16.49 -14.91 6.98
CA GLU A 92 16.95 -15.97 6.09
C GLU A 92 16.29 -15.90 4.72
N ASN A 93 15.60 -14.78 4.42
CA ASN A 93 14.85 -14.57 3.17
C ASN A 93 13.69 -15.52 3.00
N MET A 94 13.20 -16.09 4.07
CA MET A 94 12.00 -16.92 4.03
C MET A 94 10.77 -16.04 4.20
N TRP A 95 9.73 -16.33 3.44
CA TRP A 95 8.48 -15.58 3.53
C TRP A 95 7.57 -16.19 4.58
N LEU A 96 7.03 -15.34 5.41
CA LEU A 96 6.06 -15.72 6.42
C LEU A 96 4.74 -15.07 6.06
N ILE A 97 3.69 -15.87 5.98
CA ILE A 97 2.37 -15.40 5.63
C ILE A 97 1.44 -15.65 6.81
N THR A 98 0.78 -14.59 7.25
CA THR A 98 -0.22 -14.67 8.30
C THR A 98 -1.55 -14.19 7.74
N ASP A 99 -2.59 -14.99 7.89
CA ASP A 99 -3.91 -14.69 7.36
C ASP A 99 -4.93 -14.97 8.46
N HIS A 100 -5.77 -13.99 8.77
CA HIS A 100 -6.84 -14.18 9.73
C HIS A 100 -7.98 -13.21 9.50
N GLU A 101 -9.11 -13.56 9.99
CA GLU A 101 -10.33 -12.78 9.86
C GLU A 101 -10.66 -12.00 11.11
#